data_a905a01bd549b3b4bc144b447a5201c6
#
_entry.id   a905a01bd549b3b4bc144b447a5201c6
#
_cell.length_a   1.000
_cell.length_b   1.000
_cell.length_c   1.000
_cell.angle_alpha   90.00
_cell.angle_beta   90.00
_cell.angle_gamma   90.00
#
_symmetry.space_group_name_H-M   'P 1'
#
loop_
_entity.id
_entity.type
_entity.pdbx_description
1 polymer ?
#
loop_
_entity_poly.entity_id
_entity_poly.type
_entity_poly.pdbx_seq_one_letter_code
_entity_poly.pdbx_strand_id
1 'polypeptide(L)'
;MKISFLKPLPFLLAVLIIQSCGNENTTSPTPVAEVKSYETVTAKEAPITKTLQLNGELLPYEKASIISKVNGYVKKVSVDIGQHVSKDQTLAIIDAPEMNYQIAEANSKSKIAESKLEATKSNYDRLVAASSTPGAVAANELDQAKSQMDADAQSYTAAVAAKNSFSAMGNYLVIKAPFTGIVTTRAVNSGDYVSSNGNNLMFEVEDVKTLRLQVPVPEAYIASSLPNNEATFTVSSYPGISFPAKLVRKSGALANNTRSETWEFEITNTDKKLKSGMFAEMKLPLERLQQGILLPNSAFVTTQEKQFVIRANNDKAEWVDVKKGFALPDKTEVLGPIQPGDKIIKNANEEIKSGSTIKTN
;
A
#
# COMPACT_ATOMS: atom_id res chain seq x y z
N MET A 1 -26.58 -53.93 -46.43
CA MET A 1 -27.47 -54.48 -47.48
C MET A 1 -27.14 -53.77 -48.78
N LYS A 2 -26.66 -54.57 -49.72
CA LYS A 2 -26.63 -54.40 -51.23
C LYS A 2 -25.84 -53.17 -51.75
N ILE A 3 -24.60 -53.28 -52.27
CA ILE A 3 -24.22 -53.93 -53.57
C ILE A 3 -24.81 -53.21 -54.79
N SER A 4 -23.91 -52.61 -55.62
CA SER A 4 -23.66 -52.98 -57.01
C SER A 4 -22.79 -51.92 -57.67
N PHE A 5 -21.56 -52.15 -58.08
CA PHE A 5 -21.04 -52.77 -59.36
C PHE A 5 -21.59 -52.06 -60.57
N LEU A 6 -20.69 -51.43 -61.41
CA LEU A 6 -20.27 -52.01 -62.69
C LEU A 6 -19.24 -51.13 -63.44
N LYS A 7 -18.21 -51.76 -63.92
CA LYS A 7 -17.17 -51.46 -64.91
C LYS A 7 -17.78 -51.48 -66.37
N PRO A 8 -16.98 -51.45 -67.48
CA PRO A 8 -15.77 -50.72 -67.87
C PRO A 8 -15.77 -50.33 -69.40
N LEU A 9 -14.68 -49.62 -69.89
CA LEU A 9 -13.92 -49.85 -71.17
C LEU A 9 -14.65 -49.55 -72.53
N PRO A 10 -13.95 -49.45 -73.66
CA PRO A 10 -12.60 -48.93 -73.99
C PRO A 10 -12.51 -48.14 -75.34
N PHE A 11 -11.25 -47.86 -75.76
CA PHE A 11 -10.76 -47.75 -77.19
C PHE A 11 -10.97 -46.41 -77.92
N LEU A 12 -9.97 -45.71 -78.45
CA LEU A 12 -9.15 -46.01 -79.57
C LEU A 12 -8.02 -45.01 -79.85
N LEU A 13 -6.93 -45.52 -80.18
CA LEU A 13 -5.65 -45.12 -80.72
C LEU A 13 -5.74 -44.22 -81.96
N ALA A 14 -4.91 -43.12 -82.01
CA ALA A 14 -4.35 -42.69 -83.32
C ALA A 14 -3.01 -41.94 -83.05
N VAL A 15 -1.97 -42.54 -83.54
CA VAL A 15 -0.60 -42.07 -83.71
C VAL A 15 -0.54 -41.17 -84.98
N LEU A 16 0.12 -40.00 -84.82
CA LEU A 16 0.77 -39.34 -85.97
C LEU A 16 2.02 -38.60 -85.54
N ILE A 17 3.13 -39.09 -86.02
CA ILE A 17 4.48 -38.56 -85.87
C ILE A 17 4.70 -37.49 -86.96
N ILE A 18 5.16 -36.29 -86.59
CA ILE A 18 5.96 -35.44 -87.49
C ILE A 18 7.10 -34.83 -86.72
N GLN A 19 8.33 -35.17 -87.08
CA GLN A 19 9.57 -34.53 -86.67
C GLN A 19 9.71 -33.16 -87.33
N SER A 20 10.16 -32.16 -86.52
CA SER A 20 10.94 -31.03 -87.06
C SER A 20 11.93 -30.56 -86.06
N CYS A 21 13.22 -30.67 -86.38
CA CYS A 21 14.34 -30.07 -85.74
C CYS A 21 14.28 -28.53 -85.81
N GLY A 22 14.46 -27.87 -84.74
CA GLY A 22 14.72 -26.42 -84.63
C GLY A 22 15.43 -26.13 -83.31
N ASN A 23 16.77 -26.07 -83.44
CA ASN A 23 17.65 -25.75 -82.36
C ASN A 23 17.66 -24.22 -82.17
N GLU A 24 16.97 -23.67 -81.17
CA GLU A 24 17.21 -22.30 -80.75
C GLU A 24 17.43 -22.32 -79.21
N ASN A 25 18.65 -22.05 -78.85
CA ASN A 25 19.04 -21.71 -77.48
C ASN A 25 18.41 -20.39 -77.10
N THR A 26 17.19 -20.43 -76.58
CA THR A 26 16.64 -19.32 -75.77
C THR A 26 17.03 -19.53 -74.32
N THR A 27 18.11 -18.91 -73.95
CA THR A 27 18.39 -18.61 -72.54
C THR A 27 17.22 -17.78 -71.99
N SER A 28 16.28 -18.43 -71.28
CA SER A 28 15.27 -17.74 -70.49
C SER A 28 16.03 -16.84 -69.49
N PRO A 29 15.76 -15.54 -69.42
CA PRO A 29 16.33 -14.71 -68.35
C PRO A 29 15.81 -15.25 -67.02
N THR A 30 16.75 -15.68 -66.19
CA THR A 30 16.47 -15.94 -64.76
C THR A 30 15.69 -14.74 -64.23
N PRO A 31 14.50 -14.92 -63.63
CA PRO A 31 13.77 -13.79 -63.07
C PRO A 31 14.69 -13.12 -62.00
N VAL A 32 15.15 -11.91 -62.34
CA VAL A 32 15.83 -11.05 -61.38
C VAL A 32 14.80 -10.85 -60.25
N ALA A 33 15.06 -11.46 -59.12
CA ALA A 33 14.22 -11.30 -57.94
C ALA A 33 14.09 -9.80 -57.68
N GLU A 34 12.88 -9.29 -57.83
CA GLU A 34 12.55 -7.87 -57.53
C GLU A 34 12.90 -7.59 -56.10
N VAL A 35 13.99 -6.85 -55.86
CA VAL A 35 14.43 -6.50 -54.53
C VAL A 35 13.44 -5.50 -53.94
N LYS A 36 12.55 -6.01 -53.09
CA LYS A 36 11.55 -5.18 -52.39
C LYS A 36 12.24 -4.18 -51.49
N SER A 37 11.79 -2.92 -51.55
CA SER A 37 12.28 -1.83 -50.68
C SER A 37 11.41 -1.73 -49.43
N TYR A 38 12.04 -1.61 -48.29
CA TYR A 38 11.39 -1.52 -46.98
C TYR A 38 11.80 -0.27 -46.24
N GLU A 39 10.82 0.40 -45.65
CA GLU A 39 11.05 1.51 -44.75
C GLU A 39 11.68 0.99 -43.44
N THR A 40 12.75 1.63 -42.98
CA THR A 40 13.44 1.24 -41.74
C THR A 40 13.35 2.32 -40.69
N VAL A 41 13.39 1.91 -39.44
CA VAL A 41 13.55 2.78 -38.25
C VAL A 41 14.86 2.43 -37.57
N THR A 42 15.62 3.47 -37.22
CA THR A 42 16.84 3.27 -36.45
C THR A 42 16.51 3.08 -34.97
N ALA A 43 16.96 1.97 -34.39
CA ALA A 43 16.83 1.70 -32.97
C ALA A 43 17.58 2.78 -32.16
N LYS A 44 16.88 3.48 -31.27
CA LYS A 44 17.45 4.51 -30.38
C LYS A 44 16.99 4.28 -28.97
N GLU A 45 17.90 4.46 -28.03
CA GLU A 45 17.54 4.53 -26.62
C GLU A 45 16.69 5.77 -26.36
N ALA A 46 15.64 5.60 -25.59
CA ALA A 46 14.76 6.66 -25.17
C ALA A 46 14.25 6.42 -23.75
N PRO A 47 13.96 7.47 -23.00
CA PRO A 47 13.29 7.33 -21.73
C PRO A 47 11.89 6.73 -21.96
N ILE A 48 11.52 5.78 -21.12
CA ILE A 48 10.21 5.11 -21.20
C ILE A 48 9.34 5.68 -20.10
N THR A 49 8.36 6.46 -20.50
CA THR A 49 7.33 7.03 -19.60
C THR A 49 5.99 6.42 -19.93
N LYS A 50 5.30 5.89 -18.93
CA LYS A 50 3.96 5.34 -19.06
C LYS A 50 3.07 5.86 -17.94
N THR A 51 1.92 6.43 -18.31
CA THR A 51 0.89 6.77 -17.34
C THR A 51 0.02 5.56 -17.05
N LEU A 52 0.03 5.11 -15.79
CA LEU A 52 -0.89 4.09 -15.30
C LEU A 52 -2.13 4.74 -14.69
N GLN A 53 -3.28 4.11 -14.89
CA GLN A 53 -4.50 4.42 -14.17
C GLN A 53 -4.76 3.28 -13.19
N LEU A 54 -4.73 3.60 -11.89
CA LEU A 54 -4.88 2.64 -10.82
C LEU A 54 -5.92 3.16 -9.82
N ASN A 55 -6.72 2.24 -9.30
CA ASN A 55 -7.67 2.58 -8.26
C ASN A 55 -7.00 2.54 -6.89
N GLY A 56 -7.32 3.52 -6.06
CA GLY A 56 -6.89 3.60 -4.68
C GLY A 56 -8.04 3.98 -3.76
N GLU A 57 -7.78 3.93 -2.47
CA GLU A 57 -8.74 4.28 -1.42
C GLU A 57 -8.17 5.41 -0.55
N LEU A 58 -9.01 6.41 -0.30
CA LEU A 58 -8.71 7.50 0.62
C LEU A 58 -8.96 7.03 2.05
N LEU A 59 -7.91 7.05 2.85
CA LEU A 59 -7.94 6.72 4.28
C LEU A 59 -7.69 7.97 5.12
N PRO A 60 -8.18 8.02 6.36
CA PRO A 60 -7.85 9.12 7.27
C PRO A 60 -6.36 9.07 7.64
N TYR A 61 -5.79 10.21 8.03
CA TYR A 61 -4.40 10.25 8.51
C TYR A 61 -4.23 9.43 9.79
N GLU A 62 -5.15 9.62 10.75
CA GLU A 62 -5.28 8.83 11.96
C GLU A 62 -6.75 8.41 12.14
N LYS A 63 -6.94 7.19 12.62
CA LYS A 63 -8.26 6.66 13.00
C LYS A 63 -8.15 5.99 14.35
N ALA A 64 -9.06 6.33 15.27
CA ALA A 64 -9.15 5.71 16.57
C ALA A 64 -10.54 5.13 16.80
N SER A 65 -10.57 3.83 17.10
CA SER A 65 -11.74 3.14 17.62
C SER A 65 -11.68 3.19 19.16
N ILE A 66 -12.55 3.96 19.75
CA ILE A 66 -12.56 4.24 21.18
C ILE A 66 -13.52 3.27 21.87
N ILE A 67 -12.96 2.50 22.80
CA ILE A 67 -13.67 1.51 23.63
C ILE A 67 -13.55 1.88 25.12
N SER A 68 -14.46 1.35 25.97
CA SER A 68 -14.33 1.50 27.41
C SER A 68 -13.22 0.61 27.98
N LYS A 69 -12.44 1.15 28.91
CA LYS A 69 -11.47 0.39 29.71
C LYS A 69 -12.01 0.00 31.08
N VAL A 70 -13.22 0.44 31.41
CA VAL A 70 -13.89 0.19 32.69
C VAL A 70 -15.33 -0.25 32.48
N ASN A 71 -15.86 -0.96 33.47
CA ASN A 71 -17.27 -1.37 33.50
C ASN A 71 -18.11 -0.25 34.11
N GLY A 72 -19.26 0.02 33.54
CA GLY A 72 -20.17 1.03 34.06
C GLY A 72 -21.28 1.40 33.07
N TYR A 73 -22.07 2.40 33.43
CA TYR A 73 -23.13 2.94 32.58
C TYR A 73 -22.71 4.29 32.02
N VAL A 74 -23.04 4.53 30.74
CA VAL A 74 -22.80 5.83 30.12
C VAL A 74 -23.73 6.86 30.75
N LYS A 75 -23.17 7.74 31.59
CA LYS A 75 -23.91 8.82 32.24
C LYS A 75 -24.32 9.91 31.28
N LYS A 76 -23.41 10.29 30.38
CA LYS A 76 -23.60 11.38 29.43
C LYS A 76 -22.75 11.16 28.19
N VAL A 77 -23.33 11.39 27.03
CA VAL A 77 -22.65 11.55 25.74
C VAL A 77 -22.61 13.04 25.42
N SER A 78 -21.42 13.59 25.10
CA SER A 78 -21.21 15.02 24.88
C SER A 78 -21.01 15.41 23.43
N VAL A 79 -20.96 14.45 22.50
CA VAL A 79 -20.68 14.65 21.08
C VAL A 79 -21.61 13.81 20.20
N ASP A 80 -21.75 14.20 18.94
CA ASP A 80 -22.55 13.43 17.98
C ASP A 80 -21.79 13.19 16.68
N ILE A 81 -22.32 12.31 15.82
CA ILE A 81 -21.76 11.97 14.51
C ILE A 81 -21.62 13.25 13.66
N GLY A 82 -20.48 13.38 12.98
CA GLY A 82 -20.16 14.54 12.16
C GLY A 82 -19.59 15.74 12.93
N GLN A 83 -19.58 15.68 14.25
CA GLN A 83 -19.05 16.77 15.08
C GLN A 83 -17.51 16.75 15.10
N HIS A 84 -16.92 17.94 14.98
CA HIS A 84 -15.48 18.14 15.18
C HIS A 84 -15.15 18.13 16.68
N VAL A 85 -14.08 17.44 17.01
CA VAL A 85 -13.55 17.34 18.36
C VAL A 85 -12.08 17.71 18.39
N SER A 86 -11.66 18.34 19.48
CA SER A 86 -10.25 18.63 19.75
C SER A 86 -9.62 17.51 20.57
N LYS A 87 -8.31 17.37 20.49
CA LYS A 87 -7.56 16.46 21.37
C LYS A 87 -7.95 16.71 22.84
N ASP A 88 -8.09 15.63 23.61
CA ASP A 88 -8.48 15.61 25.03
C ASP A 88 -9.91 16.14 25.33
N GLN A 89 -10.70 16.48 24.31
CA GLN A 89 -12.11 16.82 24.49
C GLN A 89 -12.90 15.62 25.01
N THR A 90 -13.76 15.85 26.00
CA THR A 90 -14.64 14.81 26.56
C THR A 90 -15.71 14.40 25.56
N LEU A 91 -15.76 13.11 25.24
CA LEU A 91 -16.75 12.49 24.36
C LEU A 91 -17.93 11.91 25.15
N ALA A 92 -17.62 11.23 26.25
CA ALA A 92 -18.60 10.64 27.15
C ALA A 92 -18.08 10.57 28.59
N ILE A 93 -18.98 10.42 29.53
CA ILE A 93 -18.71 10.17 30.94
C ILE A 93 -19.39 8.85 31.31
N ILE A 94 -18.61 7.97 31.95
CA ILE A 94 -19.10 6.68 32.48
C ILE A 94 -19.34 6.86 33.98
N ASP A 95 -20.45 6.35 34.47
CA ASP A 95 -20.76 6.19 35.88
C ASP A 95 -20.47 4.75 36.32
N ALA A 96 -19.54 4.61 37.25
CA ALA A 96 -19.11 3.32 37.80
C ALA A 96 -18.98 3.46 39.33
N PRO A 97 -20.09 3.30 40.08
CA PRO A 97 -20.12 3.47 41.53
C PRO A 97 -19.09 2.59 42.25
N GLU A 98 -18.89 1.35 41.79
CA GLU A 98 -17.92 0.42 42.38
C GLU A 98 -16.49 0.97 42.30
N MET A 99 -16.12 1.60 41.19
CA MET A 99 -14.80 2.24 41.02
C MET A 99 -14.64 3.41 41.99
N ASN A 100 -15.68 4.24 42.15
CA ASN A 100 -15.65 5.35 43.06
C ASN A 100 -15.46 4.89 44.52
N TYR A 101 -16.11 3.78 44.92
CA TYR A 101 -15.90 3.18 46.25
C TYR A 101 -14.48 2.65 46.42
N GLN A 102 -13.90 1.98 45.43
CA GLN A 102 -12.52 1.49 45.48
C GLN A 102 -11.49 2.63 45.58
N ILE A 103 -11.70 3.74 44.89
CA ILE A 103 -10.88 4.95 44.99
C ILE A 103 -10.98 5.55 46.40
N ALA A 104 -12.18 5.66 46.96
CA ALA A 104 -12.42 6.19 48.29
C ALA A 104 -11.78 5.30 49.36
N GLU A 105 -11.91 3.96 49.25
CA GLU A 105 -11.28 3.00 50.15
C GLU A 105 -9.75 3.09 50.11
N ALA A 106 -9.13 3.13 48.92
CA ALA A 106 -7.69 3.24 48.75
C ALA A 106 -7.16 4.58 49.33
N ASN A 107 -7.88 5.67 49.16
CA ASN A 107 -7.57 6.95 49.77
C ASN A 107 -7.59 6.87 51.27
N SER A 108 -8.60 6.22 51.87
CA SER A 108 -8.71 6.07 53.32
C SER A 108 -7.58 5.20 53.89
N LYS A 109 -7.25 4.07 53.23
CA LYS A 109 -6.11 3.20 53.58
C LYS A 109 -4.78 3.96 53.57
N SER A 110 -4.55 4.79 52.54
CA SER A 110 -3.34 5.62 52.46
C SER A 110 -3.24 6.63 53.61
N LYS A 111 -4.35 7.27 53.98
CA LYS A 111 -4.37 8.19 55.12
C LYS A 111 -4.15 7.52 56.49
N ILE A 112 -4.70 6.30 56.67
CA ILE A 112 -4.46 5.53 57.91
C ILE A 112 -2.98 5.15 58.00
N ALA A 113 -2.36 4.69 56.91
CA ALA A 113 -0.94 4.36 56.90
C ALA A 113 -0.05 5.58 57.09
N GLU A 114 -0.42 6.74 56.54
CA GLU A 114 0.25 8.04 56.78
C GLU A 114 0.26 8.40 58.23
N SER A 115 -0.90 8.40 58.92
CA SER A 115 -1.02 8.73 60.36
C SER A 115 -0.26 7.76 61.23
N LYS A 116 -0.20 6.47 60.86
CA LYS A 116 0.58 5.47 61.57
C LYS A 116 2.08 5.72 61.47
N LEU A 117 2.57 6.01 60.27
CA LEU A 117 3.96 6.39 60.03
C LEU A 117 4.33 7.66 60.81
N GLU A 118 3.48 8.66 60.79
CA GLU A 118 3.70 9.91 61.54
C GLU A 118 3.86 9.65 63.03
N ALA A 119 3.01 8.80 63.64
CA ALA A 119 3.09 8.41 65.04
C ALA A 119 4.39 7.67 65.39
N THR A 120 4.77 6.66 64.57
CA THR A 120 6.00 5.87 64.80
C THR A 120 7.25 6.69 64.52
N LYS A 121 7.23 7.57 63.54
CA LYS A 121 8.31 8.54 63.29
C LYS A 121 8.49 9.50 64.47
N SER A 122 7.41 10.09 64.94
CA SER A 122 7.45 10.98 66.11
C SER A 122 7.97 10.26 67.33
N ASN A 123 7.66 8.99 67.57
CA ASN A 123 8.21 8.17 68.63
C ASN A 123 9.71 7.97 68.51
N TYR A 124 10.17 7.53 67.31
CA TYR A 124 11.59 7.35 66.98
C TYR A 124 12.38 8.66 67.19
N ASP A 125 11.88 9.77 66.63
CA ASP A 125 12.54 11.10 66.78
C ASP A 125 12.70 11.52 68.22
N ARG A 126 11.72 11.24 69.13
CA ARG A 126 11.84 11.48 70.59
C ARG A 126 12.88 10.59 71.24
N LEU A 127 12.95 9.29 70.87
CA LEU A 127 13.97 8.38 71.40
C LEU A 127 15.37 8.76 70.92
N VAL A 128 15.52 9.19 69.69
CA VAL A 128 16.78 9.74 69.17
C VAL A 128 17.21 11.00 70.02
N ALA A 129 16.29 11.91 70.22
CA ALA A 129 16.59 13.11 71.04
C ALA A 129 17.00 12.74 72.49
N ALA A 130 16.32 11.78 73.15
CA ALA A 130 16.64 11.31 74.51
C ALA A 130 17.97 10.55 74.52
N SER A 131 18.38 9.84 73.50
CA SER A 131 19.65 9.09 73.44
C SER A 131 20.90 9.98 73.46
N SER A 132 20.75 11.29 73.29
CA SER A 132 21.83 12.26 73.45
C SER A 132 22.35 12.31 74.92
N THR A 133 21.56 11.82 75.88
CA THR A 133 21.93 11.66 77.24
C THR A 133 22.43 10.24 77.53
N PRO A 134 23.68 9.99 77.89
CA PRO A 134 24.22 8.65 78.13
C PRO A 134 23.36 7.83 79.11
N GLY A 135 22.93 6.63 78.72
CA GLY A 135 22.12 5.71 79.52
C GLY A 135 20.61 6.03 79.59
N ALA A 136 20.11 7.08 78.91
CA ALA A 136 18.70 7.46 78.95
C ALA A 136 17.81 6.57 78.10
N VAL A 137 18.36 5.91 77.04
CA VAL A 137 17.65 4.98 76.11
C VAL A 137 18.50 3.73 75.85
N ALA A 138 17.92 2.54 75.90
CA ALA A 138 18.59 1.31 75.53
C ALA A 138 18.76 1.23 74.02
N ALA A 139 19.93 0.76 73.53
CA ALA A 139 20.20 0.64 72.09
C ALA A 139 19.15 -0.22 71.40
N ASN A 140 18.71 -1.32 71.99
CA ASN A 140 17.65 -2.21 71.46
C ASN A 140 16.30 -1.50 71.28
N GLU A 141 15.96 -0.56 72.18
CA GLU A 141 14.72 0.24 72.16
C GLU A 141 14.74 1.20 70.92
N LEU A 142 15.89 1.83 70.66
CA LEU A 142 16.10 2.69 69.52
C LEU A 142 16.01 1.91 68.21
N ASP A 143 16.66 0.73 68.17
CA ASP A 143 16.62 -0.18 66.97
C ASP A 143 15.22 -0.70 66.68
N GLN A 144 14.44 -1.05 67.73
CA GLN A 144 13.04 -1.45 67.60
C GLN A 144 12.17 -0.33 67.05
N ALA A 145 12.31 0.90 67.62
CA ALA A 145 11.53 2.05 67.16
C ALA A 145 11.86 2.41 65.71
N LYS A 146 13.14 2.33 65.31
CA LYS A 146 13.57 2.53 63.95
C LYS A 146 12.96 1.47 62.99
N SER A 147 13.08 0.20 63.38
CA SER A 147 12.53 -0.91 62.56
C SER A 147 11.03 -0.80 62.39
N GLN A 148 10.29 -0.33 63.43
CA GLN A 148 8.86 -0.12 63.32
C GLN A 148 8.54 1.07 62.41
N MET A 149 9.27 2.18 62.55
CA MET A 149 9.10 3.34 61.65
C MET A 149 9.38 2.96 60.18
N ASP A 150 10.47 2.22 59.94
CA ASP A 150 10.83 1.76 58.60
C ASP A 150 9.75 0.83 58.02
N ALA A 151 9.18 -0.07 58.83
CA ALA A 151 8.09 -0.98 58.40
C ALA A 151 6.81 -0.16 58.06
N ASP A 152 6.46 0.84 58.87
CA ASP A 152 5.29 1.66 58.61
C ASP A 152 5.53 2.62 57.42
N ALA A 153 6.77 3.05 57.16
CA ALA A 153 7.13 3.79 55.94
C ALA A 153 6.91 2.95 54.68
N GLN A 154 7.29 1.66 54.69
CA GLN A 154 7.03 0.75 53.56
C GLN A 154 5.53 0.49 53.40
N SER A 155 4.79 0.36 54.51
CA SER A 155 3.33 0.19 54.47
C SER A 155 2.62 1.41 53.85
N TYR A 156 3.06 2.62 54.24
CA TYR A 156 2.56 3.85 53.62
C TYR A 156 2.86 3.92 52.13
N THR A 157 4.10 3.61 51.73
CA THR A 157 4.49 3.59 50.29
C THR A 157 3.62 2.64 49.51
N ALA A 158 3.34 1.43 50.02
CA ALA A 158 2.47 0.48 49.41
C ALA A 158 1.01 0.97 49.26
N ALA A 159 0.48 1.62 50.32
CA ALA A 159 -0.86 2.21 50.32
C ALA A 159 -0.99 3.37 49.32
N VAL A 160 0.03 4.21 49.17
CA VAL A 160 0.09 5.29 48.17
C VAL A 160 0.13 4.74 46.78
N ALA A 161 0.91 3.67 46.53
CA ALA A 161 0.94 3.00 45.22
C ALA A 161 -0.43 2.44 44.84
N ALA A 162 -1.13 1.78 45.76
CA ALA A 162 -2.50 1.29 45.56
C ALA A 162 -3.49 2.42 45.23
N LYS A 163 -3.44 3.52 46.01
CA LYS A 163 -4.26 4.72 45.76
C LYS A 163 -4.01 5.29 44.39
N ASN A 164 -2.75 5.42 43.94
CA ASN A 164 -2.41 5.97 42.65
C ASN A 164 -2.92 5.06 41.51
N SER A 165 -2.84 3.74 41.70
CA SER A 165 -3.38 2.75 40.73
C SER A 165 -4.88 2.94 40.55
N PHE A 166 -5.68 2.97 41.61
CA PHE A 166 -7.13 3.16 41.49
C PHE A 166 -7.50 4.54 40.95
N SER A 167 -6.74 5.59 41.34
CA SER A 167 -6.96 6.94 40.79
C SER A 167 -6.68 7.00 39.28
N ALA A 168 -5.65 6.30 38.79
CA ALA A 168 -5.37 6.20 37.38
C ALA A 168 -6.49 5.47 36.62
N MET A 169 -7.06 4.42 37.22
CA MET A 169 -8.25 3.74 36.65
C MET A 169 -9.47 4.67 36.62
N GLY A 170 -9.62 5.54 37.60
CA GLY A 170 -10.69 6.56 37.65
C GLY A 170 -10.65 7.54 36.45
N ASN A 171 -9.48 7.81 35.88
CA ASN A 171 -9.34 8.67 34.73
C ASN A 171 -10.01 8.06 33.49
N TYR A 172 -10.19 6.73 33.43
CA TYR A 172 -10.88 6.06 32.34
C TYR A 172 -12.41 6.20 32.37
N LEU A 173 -12.98 6.78 33.43
CA LEU A 173 -14.41 7.13 33.51
C LEU A 173 -14.76 8.30 32.57
N VAL A 174 -13.78 9.11 32.18
CA VAL A 174 -13.95 10.20 31.23
C VAL A 174 -13.34 9.79 29.90
N ILE A 175 -14.18 9.48 28.95
CA ILE A 175 -13.76 9.12 27.59
C ILE A 175 -13.40 10.39 26.84
N LYS A 176 -12.18 10.46 26.30
CA LYS A 176 -11.63 11.62 25.60
C LYS A 176 -11.17 11.30 24.19
N ALA A 177 -11.18 12.31 23.31
CA ALA A 177 -10.62 12.21 21.99
C ALA A 177 -9.08 12.12 22.05
N PRO A 178 -8.43 11.14 21.40
CA PRO A 178 -6.98 10.99 21.43
C PRO A 178 -6.24 12.04 20.57
N PHE A 179 -6.90 12.56 19.56
CA PHE A 179 -6.42 13.61 18.66
C PHE A 179 -7.59 14.47 18.16
N THR A 180 -7.26 15.57 17.49
CA THR A 180 -8.24 16.46 16.87
C THR A 180 -8.76 15.84 15.58
N GLY A 181 -10.08 15.70 15.44
CA GLY A 181 -10.68 15.05 14.29
C GLY A 181 -12.19 15.24 14.21
N ILE A 182 -12.86 14.33 13.51
CA ILE A 182 -14.31 14.26 13.39
C ILE A 182 -14.81 12.92 13.92
N VAL A 183 -15.94 12.94 14.62
CA VAL A 183 -16.63 11.71 15.07
C VAL A 183 -17.33 11.10 13.88
N THR A 184 -16.89 9.92 13.43
CA THR A 184 -17.49 9.22 12.29
C THR A 184 -18.52 8.19 12.71
N THR A 185 -18.35 7.64 13.93
CA THR A 185 -19.28 6.65 14.51
C THR A 185 -19.53 6.97 15.97
N ARG A 186 -20.80 6.87 16.39
CA ARG A 186 -21.25 6.89 17.78
C ARG A 186 -22.15 5.67 18.00
N ALA A 187 -21.61 4.68 18.71
CA ALA A 187 -22.28 3.41 18.95
C ALA A 187 -22.86 3.28 20.37
N VAL A 188 -22.83 4.37 21.16
CA VAL A 188 -23.33 4.38 22.55
C VAL A 188 -24.27 5.55 22.79
N ASN A 189 -25.23 5.34 23.70
CA ASN A 189 -26.18 6.32 24.18
C ASN A 189 -26.07 6.47 25.71
N SER A 190 -26.61 7.56 26.26
CA SER A 190 -26.74 7.71 27.71
C SER A 190 -27.65 6.58 28.25
N GLY A 191 -27.21 5.91 29.31
CA GLY A 191 -27.85 4.76 29.91
C GLY A 191 -27.33 3.40 29.45
N ASP A 192 -26.55 3.33 28.36
CA ASP A 192 -25.98 2.08 27.88
C ASP A 192 -24.91 1.54 28.85
N TYR A 193 -24.88 0.23 29.03
CA TYR A 193 -23.83 -0.44 29.78
C TYR A 193 -22.61 -0.68 28.89
N VAL A 194 -21.42 -0.35 29.39
CA VAL A 194 -20.13 -0.59 28.72
C VAL A 194 -19.24 -1.45 29.60
N SER A 195 -18.39 -2.27 28.97
CA SER A 195 -17.52 -3.23 29.67
C SER A 195 -16.12 -3.23 29.13
N SER A 196 -15.14 -3.39 30.02
CA SER A 196 -13.71 -3.56 29.66
C SER A 196 -13.42 -4.90 28.96
N ASN A 197 -14.27 -5.91 29.16
CA ASN A 197 -14.10 -7.25 28.58
C ASN A 197 -14.81 -7.40 27.23
N GLY A 198 -15.60 -6.41 26.79
CA GLY A 198 -16.30 -6.38 25.52
C GLY A 198 -15.56 -5.54 24.49
N ASN A 199 -15.57 -5.97 23.24
CA ASN A 199 -15.10 -5.16 22.13
C ASN A 199 -16.15 -4.10 21.73
N ASN A 200 -16.74 -3.43 22.72
CA ASN A 200 -17.83 -2.51 22.53
C ASN A 200 -17.28 -1.16 22.09
N LEU A 201 -17.31 -0.96 20.75
CA LEU A 201 -17.02 0.33 20.15
C LEU A 201 -17.95 1.39 20.74
N MET A 202 -17.38 2.48 21.25
CA MET A 202 -18.15 3.64 21.71
C MET A 202 -18.16 4.74 20.63
N PHE A 203 -16.98 5.10 20.16
CA PHE A 203 -16.82 6.14 19.13
C PHE A 203 -15.73 5.74 18.14
N GLU A 204 -15.85 6.24 16.91
CA GLU A 204 -14.72 6.36 16.00
C GLU A 204 -14.44 7.84 15.75
N VAL A 205 -13.16 8.19 15.84
CA VAL A 205 -12.66 9.54 15.53
C VAL A 205 -11.62 9.43 14.43
N GLU A 206 -11.74 10.26 13.40
CA GLU A 206 -10.83 10.29 12.26
C GLU A 206 -10.24 11.69 12.07
N ASP A 207 -8.91 11.76 11.85
CA ASP A 207 -8.28 12.98 11.33
C ASP A 207 -8.42 12.99 9.80
N VAL A 208 -9.26 13.90 9.31
CA VAL A 208 -9.55 14.07 7.87
C VAL A 208 -8.97 15.37 7.30
N LYS A 209 -8.15 16.10 8.07
CA LYS A 209 -7.46 17.30 7.59
C LYS A 209 -6.40 16.95 6.55
N THR A 210 -5.74 15.86 6.77
CA THR A 210 -4.84 15.20 5.82
C THR A 210 -5.40 13.81 5.56
N LEU A 211 -5.40 13.38 4.31
CA LEU A 211 -5.81 12.02 3.94
C LEU A 211 -4.63 11.26 3.36
N ARG A 212 -4.71 9.95 3.42
CA ARG A 212 -3.75 9.03 2.82
C ARG A 212 -4.44 8.28 1.68
N LEU A 213 -3.94 8.40 0.47
CA LEU A 213 -4.41 7.60 -0.65
C LEU A 213 -3.48 6.42 -0.84
N GLN A 214 -4.01 5.22 -0.63
CA GLN A 214 -3.29 3.97 -0.84
C GLN A 214 -3.62 3.40 -2.21
N VAL A 215 -2.58 3.15 -2.99
CA VAL A 215 -2.69 2.66 -4.37
C VAL A 215 -1.84 1.40 -4.52
N PRO A 216 -2.44 0.26 -4.91
CA PRO A 216 -1.70 -0.96 -5.19
C PRO A 216 -1.03 -0.88 -6.56
N VAL A 217 0.30 -0.77 -6.59
CA VAL A 217 1.10 -0.72 -7.81
C VAL A 217 1.60 -2.12 -8.16
N PRO A 218 1.26 -2.67 -9.36
CA PRO A 218 1.68 -4.01 -9.76
C PRO A 218 3.22 -4.17 -9.81
N GLU A 219 3.71 -5.38 -9.50
CA GLU A 219 5.13 -5.75 -9.46
C GLU A 219 5.93 -5.27 -10.68
N ALA A 220 5.34 -5.36 -11.88
CA ALA A 220 5.98 -4.93 -13.12
C ALA A 220 6.40 -3.46 -13.16
N TYR A 221 5.87 -2.62 -12.26
CA TYR A 221 6.07 -1.16 -12.23
C TYR A 221 6.78 -0.64 -10.99
N ILE A 222 7.05 -1.47 -9.98
CA ILE A 222 7.63 -1.03 -8.70
C ILE A 222 9.03 -0.44 -8.85
N ALA A 223 9.81 -0.91 -9.85
CA ALA A 223 11.14 -0.38 -10.15
C ALA A 223 11.11 0.96 -10.89
N SER A 224 9.93 1.46 -11.27
CA SER A 224 9.79 2.76 -11.91
C SER A 224 9.84 3.89 -10.90
N SER A 225 10.31 5.06 -11.34
CA SER A 225 10.27 6.31 -10.57
C SER A 225 9.01 7.11 -10.89
N LEU A 226 8.60 7.91 -9.93
CA LEU A 226 7.54 8.89 -10.12
C LEU A 226 8.19 10.28 -10.14
N PRO A 227 8.10 11.04 -11.23
CA PRO A 227 8.69 12.38 -11.32
C PRO A 227 8.22 13.27 -10.17
N ASN A 228 9.14 13.94 -9.50
CA ASN A 228 8.89 14.84 -8.37
C ASN A 228 8.09 14.21 -7.21
N ASN A 229 7.86 12.89 -7.22
CA ASN A 229 6.93 12.20 -6.33
C ASN A 229 5.49 12.74 -6.39
N GLU A 230 5.08 13.31 -7.53
CA GLU A 230 3.78 13.91 -7.72
C GLU A 230 2.92 13.10 -8.67
N ALA A 231 1.64 12.99 -8.33
CA ALA A 231 0.63 12.37 -9.15
C ALA A 231 -0.70 13.12 -9.01
N THR A 232 -1.68 12.78 -9.82
CA THR A 232 -3.01 13.33 -9.72
C THR A 232 -4.05 12.23 -9.66
N PHE A 233 -5.16 12.53 -8.99
CA PHE A 233 -6.28 11.59 -8.92
C PHE A 233 -7.61 12.31 -9.10
N THR A 234 -8.62 11.55 -9.45
CA THR A 234 -10.01 11.97 -9.52
C THR A 234 -10.87 11.10 -8.61
N VAL A 235 -11.99 11.64 -8.15
CA VAL A 235 -12.99 10.87 -7.39
C VAL A 235 -14.35 11.03 -8.05
N SER A 236 -15.17 10.00 -8.01
CA SER A 236 -16.49 9.99 -8.68
C SER A 236 -17.44 11.07 -8.16
N SER A 237 -17.28 11.48 -6.89
CA SER A 237 -18.10 12.55 -6.28
C SER A 237 -17.83 13.95 -6.84
N TYR A 238 -16.70 14.16 -7.53
CA TYR A 238 -16.32 15.43 -8.12
C TYR A 238 -15.83 15.23 -9.55
N PRO A 239 -16.73 14.93 -10.49
CA PRO A 239 -16.36 14.64 -11.87
C PRO A 239 -15.68 15.83 -12.52
N GLY A 240 -14.58 15.57 -13.24
CA GLY A 240 -13.79 16.62 -13.93
C GLY A 240 -12.82 17.39 -13.05
N ILE A 241 -12.83 17.19 -11.72
CA ILE A 241 -11.85 17.81 -10.82
C ILE A 241 -10.71 16.85 -10.55
N SER A 242 -9.48 17.30 -10.81
CA SER A 242 -8.26 16.57 -10.51
C SER A 242 -7.62 17.12 -9.24
N PHE A 243 -7.24 16.24 -8.33
CA PHE A 243 -6.62 16.58 -7.06
C PHE A 243 -5.14 16.18 -7.09
N PRO A 244 -4.23 16.99 -6.54
CA PRO A 244 -2.83 16.63 -6.41
C PRO A 244 -2.62 15.62 -5.29
N ALA A 245 -1.64 14.74 -5.48
CA ALA A 245 -1.22 13.74 -4.50
C ALA A 245 0.31 13.64 -4.49
N LYS A 246 0.92 13.61 -3.32
CA LYS A 246 2.37 13.51 -3.15
C LYS A 246 2.72 12.14 -2.57
N LEU A 247 3.57 11.39 -3.28
CA LEU A 247 4.09 10.11 -2.80
C LEU A 247 4.99 10.34 -1.59
N VAL A 248 4.64 9.72 -0.46
CA VAL A 248 5.41 9.85 0.80
C VAL A 248 6.10 8.56 1.17
N ARG A 249 5.52 7.39 0.82
CA ARG A 249 6.14 6.11 1.13
C ARG A 249 5.65 4.99 0.20
N LYS A 250 6.45 3.94 0.13
CA LYS A 250 6.15 2.66 -0.51
C LYS A 250 6.24 1.58 0.57
N SER A 251 5.41 0.54 0.50
CA SER A 251 5.38 -0.49 1.54
C SER A 251 6.66 -1.33 1.62
N GLY A 252 7.44 -1.38 0.55
CA GLY A 252 8.66 -2.18 0.47
C GLY A 252 8.41 -3.70 0.43
N ALA A 253 7.16 -4.13 0.31
CA ALA A 253 6.78 -5.53 0.24
C ALA A 253 5.60 -5.71 -0.72
N LEU A 254 5.55 -6.87 -1.37
CA LEU A 254 4.44 -7.25 -2.23
C LEU A 254 3.35 -7.97 -1.43
N ALA A 255 2.11 -7.56 -1.63
CA ALA A 255 0.96 -8.28 -1.12
C ALA A 255 0.79 -9.61 -1.89
N ASN A 256 0.71 -10.73 -1.17
CA ASN A 256 0.70 -12.08 -1.77
C ASN A 256 -0.50 -12.34 -2.68
N ASN A 257 -1.65 -11.75 -2.39
CA ASN A 257 -2.91 -11.95 -3.11
C ASN A 257 -3.02 -11.12 -4.39
N THR A 258 -2.40 -9.94 -4.44
CA THR A 258 -2.53 -8.99 -5.57
C THR A 258 -1.23 -8.83 -6.36
N ARG A 259 -0.09 -9.36 -5.89
CA ARG A 259 1.23 -9.13 -6.48
C ARG A 259 1.50 -7.66 -6.73
N SER A 260 1.15 -6.80 -5.76
CA SER A 260 1.32 -5.36 -5.83
C SER A 260 2.00 -4.81 -4.59
N GLU A 261 2.74 -3.72 -4.75
CA GLU A 261 3.28 -2.91 -3.67
C GLU A 261 2.33 -1.75 -3.38
N THR A 262 2.01 -1.51 -2.12
CA THR A 262 1.17 -0.36 -1.75
C THR A 262 2.02 0.92 -1.73
N TRP A 263 1.65 1.87 -2.58
CA TRP A 263 2.18 3.22 -2.55
C TRP A 263 1.22 4.14 -1.83
N GLU A 264 1.73 4.93 -0.89
CA GLU A 264 0.93 5.83 -0.08
C GLU A 264 1.24 7.28 -0.43
N PHE A 265 0.18 8.00 -0.77
CA PHE A 265 0.22 9.41 -1.12
C PHE A 265 -0.47 10.23 -0.03
N GLU A 266 0.11 11.37 0.30
CA GLU A 266 -0.47 12.35 1.20
C GLU A 266 -1.29 13.38 0.43
N ILE A 267 -2.50 13.65 0.91
CA ILE A 267 -3.47 14.57 0.33
C ILE A 267 -3.87 15.61 1.37
N THR A 268 -3.62 16.87 1.09
CA THR A 268 -4.12 17.98 1.91
C THR A 268 -5.60 18.23 1.62
N ASN A 269 -6.45 18.12 2.65
CA ASN A 269 -7.91 18.26 2.55
C ASN A 269 -8.45 19.41 3.40
N THR A 270 -7.89 20.62 3.19
CA THR A 270 -8.26 21.82 3.97
C THR A 270 -9.70 22.27 3.72
N ASP A 271 -10.20 22.09 2.53
CA ASP A 271 -11.57 22.42 2.12
C ASP A 271 -12.60 21.33 2.50
N LYS A 272 -12.15 20.22 3.11
CA LYS A 272 -12.97 19.11 3.62
C LYS A 272 -13.91 18.48 2.57
N LYS A 273 -13.58 18.63 1.27
CA LYS A 273 -14.36 18.03 0.19
C LYS A 273 -14.19 16.53 0.14
N LEU A 274 -12.99 16.04 0.36
CA LEU A 274 -12.69 14.61 0.31
C LEU A 274 -13.08 13.95 1.64
N LYS A 275 -13.58 12.71 1.55
CA LYS A 275 -13.96 11.89 2.70
C LYS A 275 -13.10 10.62 2.74
N SER A 276 -12.79 10.15 3.93
CA SER A 276 -12.26 8.79 4.10
C SER A 276 -13.23 7.75 3.54
N GLY A 277 -12.71 6.66 2.98
CA GLY A 277 -13.49 5.63 2.29
C GLY A 277 -13.88 5.95 0.84
N MET A 278 -13.55 7.14 0.30
CA MET A 278 -13.75 7.41 -1.12
C MET A 278 -12.75 6.64 -1.97
N PHE A 279 -13.23 6.05 -3.08
CA PHE A 279 -12.38 5.50 -4.12
C PHE A 279 -11.88 6.61 -5.04
N ALA A 280 -10.61 6.50 -5.39
CA ALA A 280 -9.92 7.44 -6.25
C ALA A 280 -9.31 6.73 -7.44
N GLU A 281 -9.43 7.31 -8.63
CA GLU A 281 -8.69 6.89 -9.81
C GLU A 281 -7.42 7.72 -9.92
N MET A 282 -6.28 7.09 -9.64
CA MET A 282 -4.96 7.70 -9.66
C MET A 282 -4.33 7.60 -11.04
N LYS A 283 -3.77 8.72 -11.53
CA LYS A 283 -2.93 8.78 -12.73
C LYS A 283 -1.47 8.89 -12.32
N LEU A 284 -0.71 7.81 -12.54
CA LEU A 284 0.70 7.71 -12.19
C LEU A 284 1.56 7.82 -13.46
N PRO A 285 2.23 8.95 -13.71
CA PRO A 285 3.21 9.07 -14.79
C PRO A 285 4.52 8.42 -14.36
N LEU A 286 4.68 7.14 -14.63
CA LEU A 286 5.85 6.37 -14.23
C LEU A 286 6.95 6.45 -15.28
N GLU A 287 8.19 6.70 -14.84
CA GLU A 287 9.39 6.67 -15.65
C GLU A 287 10.24 5.47 -15.28
N ARG A 288 10.71 4.74 -16.28
CA ARG A 288 11.65 3.66 -16.05
C ARG A 288 13.04 4.21 -15.75
N LEU A 289 13.72 3.63 -14.77
CA LEU A 289 15.08 4.06 -14.37
C LEU A 289 16.12 3.88 -15.48
N GLN A 290 15.92 2.88 -16.35
CA GLN A 290 16.81 2.63 -17.49
C GLN A 290 16.12 3.02 -18.79
N GLN A 291 16.85 3.66 -19.67
CA GLN A 291 16.42 3.88 -21.04
C GLN A 291 16.26 2.55 -21.74
N GLY A 292 15.32 2.44 -22.64
CA GLY A 292 15.09 1.25 -23.45
C GLY A 292 14.93 1.61 -24.91
N ILE A 293 15.04 0.61 -25.77
CA ILE A 293 14.84 0.79 -27.21
C ILE A 293 13.35 0.68 -27.51
N LEU A 294 12.77 1.74 -28.07
CA LEU A 294 11.37 1.80 -28.49
C LEU A 294 11.27 1.63 -30.01
N LEU A 295 10.51 0.63 -30.44
CA LEU A 295 10.19 0.39 -31.86
C LEU A 295 8.69 0.58 -32.11
N PRO A 296 8.30 1.01 -33.33
CA PRO A 296 6.90 1.04 -33.72
C PRO A 296 6.22 -0.33 -33.53
N ASN A 297 4.94 -0.33 -33.14
CA ASN A 297 4.19 -1.58 -32.94
C ASN A 297 4.17 -2.45 -34.20
N SER A 298 4.20 -1.84 -35.40
CA SER A 298 4.26 -2.51 -36.68
C SER A 298 5.58 -3.22 -37.01
N ALA A 299 6.65 -2.95 -36.25
CA ALA A 299 7.95 -3.60 -36.43
C ALA A 299 8.02 -5.00 -35.80
N PHE A 300 7.07 -5.36 -34.93
CA PHE A 300 7.04 -6.65 -34.25
C PHE A 300 6.21 -7.66 -35.02
N VAL A 301 6.82 -8.80 -35.36
CA VAL A 301 6.13 -9.95 -35.85
C VAL A 301 5.90 -10.94 -34.71
N THR A 302 4.66 -11.42 -34.60
CA THR A 302 4.28 -12.40 -33.58
C THR A 302 3.67 -13.60 -34.24
N THR A 303 4.31 -14.75 -34.16
CA THR A 303 3.81 -16.05 -34.64
C THR A 303 3.32 -16.88 -33.45
N GLN A 304 2.82 -18.07 -33.69
CA GLN A 304 2.45 -19.01 -32.62
C GLN A 304 3.65 -19.46 -31.76
N GLU A 305 4.85 -19.49 -32.35
CA GLU A 305 6.04 -20.03 -31.69
C GLU A 305 6.97 -18.96 -31.10
N LYS A 306 7.03 -17.76 -31.71
CA LYS A 306 7.99 -16.72 -31.32
C LYS A 306 7.58 -15.30 -31.68
N GLN A 307 8.25 -14.35 -31.03
CA GLN A 307 8.19 -12.93 -31.36
C GLN A 307 9.56 -12.47 -31.83
N PHE A 308 9.61 -11.74 -32.93
CA PHE A 308 10.85 -11.25 -33.50
C PHE A 308 10.64 -9.89 -34.19
N VAL A 309 11.75 -9.19 -34.40
CA VAL A 309 11.84 -8.03 -35.28
C VAL A 309 12.78 -8.36 -36.44
N ILE A 310 12.69 -7.61 -37.52
CA ILE A 310 13.53 -7.85 -38.71
C ILE A 310 14.57 -6.72 -38.78
N ARG A 311 15.82 -7.07 -38.56
CA ARG A 311 16.97 -6.18 -38.68
C ARG A 311 17.47 -6.19 -40.11
N ALA A 312 17.71 -5.02 -40.70
CA ALA A 312 18.39 -4.85 -41.96
C ALA A 312 19.90 -4.81 -41.73
N ASN A 313 20.62 -5.85 -42.12
CA ASN A 313 22.06 -5.97 -41.95
C ASN A 313 22.71 -6.26 -43.32
N ASN A 314 23.52 -5.34 -43.85
CA ASN A 314 24.20 -5.46 -45.13
C ASN A 314 23.28 -5.89 -46.25
N ASP A 315 22.18 -5.19 -46.47
CA ASP A 315 21.13 -5.45 -47.48
C ASP A 315 20.47 -6.84 -47.34
N LYS A 316 20.54 -7.45 -46.17
CA LYS A 316 19.85 -8.72 -45.87
C LYS A 316 18.92 -8.54 -44.68
N ALA A 317 17.80 -9.21 -44.74
CA ALA A 317 16.85 -9.30 -43.62
C ALA A 317 17.37 -10.36 -42.62
N GLU A 318 17.42 -9.99 -41.34
CA GLU A 318 17.78 -10.88 -40.25
C GLU A 318 16.68 -10.89 -39.19
N TRP A 319 16.14 -12.07 -38.88
CA TRP A 319 15.17 -12.24 -37.82
C TRP A 319 15.90 -12.24 -36.48
N VAL A 320 15.51 -11.32 -35.61
CA VAL A 320 16.07 -11.20 -34.26
C VAL A 320 14.96 -11.50 -33.29
N ASP A 321 15.09 -12.60 -32.56
CA ASP A 321 14.10 -13.00 -31.54
C ASP A 321 14.13 -12.00 -30.38
N VAL A 322 12.95 -11.50 -30.01
CA VAL A 322 12.78 -10.46 -29.00
C VAL A 322 11.54 -10.74 -28.15
N LYS A 323 11.49 -10.08 -26.97
CA LYS A 323 10.29 -10.01 -26.15
C LYS A 323 9.77 -8.58 -26.13
N LYS A 324 8.46 -8.40 -26.11
CA LYS A 324 7.83 -7.10 -25.90
C LYS A 324 7.95 -6.72 -24.43
N GLY A 325 8.49 -5.53 -24.18
CA GLY A 325 8.52 -4.90 -22.85
C GLY A 325 7.33 -3.96 -22.65
N PHE A 326 7.57 -2.73 -22.22
CA PHE A 326 6.54 -1.72 -22.02
C PHE A 326 5.85 -1.34 -23.34
N ALA A 327 4.53 -1.51 -23.39
CA ALA A 327 3.72 -1.08 -24.51
C ALA A 327 3.24 0.36 -24.31
N LEU A 328 3.53 1.24 -25.28
CA LEU A 328 3.01 2.59 -25.43
C LEU A 328 1.98 2.60 -26.59
N PRO A 329 1.20 3.66 -26.79
CA PRO A 329 0.16 3.69 -27.83
C PRO A 329 0.69 3.33 -29.24
N ASP A 330 1.81 3.92 -29.66
CA ASP A 330 2.35 3.77 -31.02
C ASP A 330 3.65 2.96 -31.07
N LYS A 331 4.29 2.71 -29.92
CA LYS A 331 5.58 2.05 -29.82
C LYS A 331 5.59 1.02 -28.70
N THR A 332 6.44 0.00 -28.84
CA THR A 332 6.68 -0.97 -27.78
C THR A 332 8.18 -1.08 -27.52
N GLU A 333 8.54 -1.24 -26.26
CA GLU A 333 9.91 -1.55 -25.87
C GLU A 333 10.30 -2.92 -26.39
N VAL A 334 11.50 -3.01 -26.95
CA VAL A 334 12.09 -4.28 -27.36
C VAL A 334 13.08 -4.75 -26.31
N LEU A 335 12.92 -6.00 -25.87
CA LEU A 335 13.83 -6.70 -24.98
C LEU A 335 14.48 -7.84 -25.76
N GLY A 336 15.77 -7.71 -26.07
CA GLY A 336 16.51 -8.68 -26.86
C GLY A 336 17.83 -8.13 -27.38
N PRO A 337 18.52 -8.85 -28.25
CA PRO A 337 19.83 -8.47 -28.76
C PRO A 337 19.77 -7.39 -29.87
N ILE A 338 19.07 -6.29 -29.61
CA ILE A 338 19.01 -5.10 -30.45
C ILE A 338 19.87 -4.02 -29.83
N GLN A 339 20.69 -3.37 -30.65
CA GLN A 339 21.59 -2.30 -30.21
C GLN A 339 21.16 -0.93 -30.76
N PRO A 340 21.46 0.16 -30.05
CA PRO A 340 21.31 1.50 -30.60
C PRO A 340 22.07 1.64 -31.93
N GLY A 341 21.37 2.12 -32.96
CA GLY A 341 21.91 2.22 -34.32
C GLY A 341 21.45 1.12 -35.28
N ASP A 342 20.91 0.00 -34.78
CA ASP A 342 20.35 -1.05 -35.65
C ASP A 342 19.21 -0.50 -36.49
N LYS A 343 19.20 -0.86 -37.78
CA LYS A 343 18.09 -0.54 -38.70
C LYS A 343 17.07 -1.66 -38.67
N ILE A 344 15.86 -1.35 -38.21
CA ILE A 344 14.76 -2.31 -38.08
C ILE A 344 13.68 -1.99 -39.08
N ILE A 345 13.13 -3.01 -39.77
CA ILE A 345 12.02 -2.83 -40.74
C ILE A 345 10.80 -2.34 -39.96
N LYS A 346 10.24 -1.20 -40.36
CA LYS A 346 9.13 -0.52 -39.68
C LYS A 346 7.80 -1.30 -39.78
N ASN A 347 7.51 -1.87 -40.96
CA ASN A 347 6.32 -2.67 -41.24
C ASN A 347 6.76 -4.10 -41.55
N ALA A 348 7.06 -4.86 -40.51
CA ALA A 348 7.54 -6.22 -40.61
C ALA A 348 6.37 -7.20 -40.75
N ASN A 349 6.55 -8.25 -41.59
CA ASN A 349 5.61 -9.37 -41.71
C ASN A 349 6.37 -10.69 -41.89
N GLU A 350 5.67 -11.81 -41.81
CA GLU A 350 6.23 -13.17 -41.94
C GLU A 350 6.73 -13.52 -43.33
N GLU A 351 6.33 -12.76 -44.36
CA GLU A 351 6.75 -12.99 -45.75
C GLU A 351 8.22 -12.62 -45.99
N ILE A 352 8.77 -11.72 -45.15
CA ILE A 352 10.16 -11.30 -45.24
C ILE A 352 11.02 -12.36 -44.59
N LYS A 353 11.55 -13.29 -45.36
CA LYS A 353 12.34 -14.42 -44.87
C LYS A 353 13.72 -13.97 -44.42
N SER A 354 14.22 -14.58 -43.33
CA SER A 354 15.60 -14.35 -42.85
C SER A 354 16.59 -14.76 -43.96
N GLY A 355 17.58 -13.91 -44.21
CA GLY A 355 18.59 -14.07 -45.26
C GLY A 355 18.18 -13.52 -46.64
N SER A 356 16.94 -13.07 -46.84
CA SER A 356 16.50 -12.49 -48.13
C SER A 356 17.17 -11.13 -48.37
N THR A 357 17.48 -10.85 -49.64
CA THR A 357 18.03 -9.54 -50.04
C THR A 357 16.92 -8.51 -50.05
N ILE A 358 17.15 -7.42 -49.38
CA ILE A 358 16.22 -6.28 -49.19
C ILE A 358 16.91 -4.97 -49.55
N LYS A 359 16.15 -3.98 -49.95
CA LYS A 359 16.62 -2.61 -50.13
C LYS A 359 15.99 -1.78 -49.02
N THR A 360 16.79 -0.96 -48.33
CA THR A 360 16.33 -0.06 -47.25
C THR A 360 16.22 1.36 -47.77
N ASN A 361 15.12 2.00 -47.43
CA ASN A 361 14.90 3.43 -47.67
C ASN A 361 15.06 4.20 -46.37
#